data_7f09bb3a2bd2b5ef93c2198e48aa8e20
#
_entry.id   7f09bb3a2bd2b5ef93c2198e48aa8e20
#
_cell.length_a   1.000
_cell.length_b   1.000
_cell.length_c   1.000
_cell.angle_alpha   90.00
_cell.angle_beta   90.00
_cell.angle_gamma   90.00
#
_symmetry.space_group_name_H-M   'P 1'
#
loop_
_entity.id
_entity.type
_entity.pdbx_description
1 polymer ?
#
loop_
_entity_poly.entity_id
_entity_poly.type
_entity_poly.pdbx_seq_one_letter_code
_entity_poly.pdbx_strand_id
1 'polypeptide(L)' 'MKKQYIAIDQYGQIWKNLEHPRKDLMEKIGCNHAEKMYVDGENGKVYHTGYVIGGLWLNVYEIQPMMKEA' A
#
# COMPACT_ATOMS: atom_id res chain seq x y z
N MET A 1 -16.25 -2.32 10.64
CA MET A 1 -15.98 -2.48 9.24
C MET A 1 -14.50 -2.47 8.97
N LYS A 2 -14.02 -3.45 8.26
CA LYS A 2 -12.60 -3.55 8.00
C LYS A 2 -12.22 -2.70 6.79
N LYS A 3 -11.08 -2.06 6.88
CA LYS A 3 -10.54 -1.34 5.75
C LYS A 3 -9.83 -2.28 4.83
N GLN A 4 -9.91 -1.99 3.56
CA GLN A 4 -9.24 -2.79 2.56
C GLN A 4 -8.30 -1.91 1.76
N TYR A 5 -7.21 -2.51 1.33
CA TYR A 5 -6.17 -1.79 0.62
C TYR A 5 -5.75 -2.58 -0.61
N ILE A 6 -5.22 -1.87 -1.57
CA ILE A 6 -4.49 -2.48 -2.68
C ILE A 6 -3.13 -1.83 -2.75
N ALA A 7 -2.22 -2.51 -3.44
CA ALA A 7 -0.90 -1.95 -3.69
C ALA A 7 -0.56 -2.17 -5.15
N ILE A 8 0.17 -1.23 -5.73
CA ILE A 8 0.61 -1.32 -7.12
C ILE A 8 2.11 -1.16 -7.14
N ASP A 9 2.82 -2.12 -7.74
CA ASP A 9 4.26 -2.06 -7.79
C ASP A 9 4.75 -1.34 -9.04
N GLN A 10 6.07 -1.23 -9.18
CA GLN A 10 6.65 -0.47 -10.29
C GLN A 10 6.42 -1.15 -11.64
N TYR A 11 6.00 -2.39 -11.64
CA TYR A 11 5.69 -3.11 -12.88
C TYR A 11 4.22 -3.05 -13.23
N GLY A 12 3.42 -2.35 -12.41
CA GLY A 12 1.99 -2.25 -12.66
C GLY A 12 1.18 -3.41 -12.13
N GLN A 13 1.81 -4.31 -11.40
CA GLN A 13 1.08 -5.44 -10.82
C GLN A 13 0.28 -4.97 -9.62
N ILE A 14 -0.97 -5.42 -9.53
CA ILE A 14 -1.87 -5.01 -8.47
C ILE A 14 -1.96 -6.12 -7.43
N TRP A 15 -1.71 -5.75 -6.19
CA TRP A 15 -1.81 -6.66 -5.05
C TRP A 15 -3.09 -6.32 -4.31
N LYS A 16 -3.99 -7.29 -4.17
CA LYS A 16 -5.33 -7.05 -3.65
C LYS A 16 -5.53 -7.74 -2.31
N ASN A 17 -6.66 -7.43 -1.69
CA ASN A 17 -7.14 -8.10 -0.48
C ASN A 17 -6.20 -7.90 0.68
N LEU A 18 -5.77 -6.66 0.86
CA LEU A 18 -4.87 -6.30 1.94
C LEU A 18 -5.67 -5.65 3.06
N GLU A 19 -5.58 -6.19 4.26
CA GLU A 19 -6.14 -5.54 5.45
C GLU A 19 -5.06 -4.82 6.23
N HIS A 20 -3.90 -5.43 6.32
CA HIS A 20 -2.73 -4.87 6.97
C HIS A 20 -1.63 -4.83 5.92
N PRO A 21 -1.55 -3.74 5.15
CA PRO A 21 -0.75 -3.75 3.92
C PRO A 21 0.69 -4.19 4.11
N ARG A 22 1.34 -3.64 5.13
CA ARG A 22 2.75 -3.99 5.33
C ARG A 22 2.91 -5.48 5.59
N LYS A 23 2.13 -5.98 6.54
CA LYS A 23 2.24 -7.38 6.94
C LYS A 23 1.82 -8.32 5.82
N ASP A 24 0.68 -7.99 5.20
CA ASP A 24 0.14 -8.86 4.16
C ASP A 24 1.04 -8.91 2.94
N LEU A 25 1.63 -7.78 2.56
CA LEU A 25 2.55 -7.76 1.44
C LEU A 25 3.83 -8.51 1.75
N MET A 26 4.32 -8.39 2.98
CA MET A 26 5.49 -9.15 3.36
C MET A 26 5.25 -10.63 3.26
N GLU A 27 4.06 -11.09 3.66
CA GLU A 27 3.72 -12.50 3.55
C GLU A 27 3.57 -12.95 2.11
N LYS A 28 2.88 -12.15 1.30
CA LYS A 28 2.64 -12.53 -0.08
C LYS A 28 3.93 -12.56 -0.90
N ILE A 29 4.81 -11.63 -0.62
CA ILE A 29 6.08 -11.54 -1.35
C ILE A 29 7.10 -12.52 -0.79
N GLY A 30 6.96 -12.85 0.48
CA GLY A 30 7.89 -13.77 1.12
C GLY A 30 9.13 -13.07 1.65
N CYS A 31 9.00 -11.81 2.04
CA CYS A 31 10.10 -11.02 2.56
C CYS A 31 9.78 -10.61 3.98
N ASN A 32 10.78 -10.63 4.85
CA ASN A 32 10.56 -10.29 6.25
C ASN A 32 11.03 -8.88 6.59
N HIS A 33 11.20 -8.03 5.58
CA HIS A 33 11.65 -6.66 5.79
C HIS A 33 10.88 -5.74 4.87
N ALA A 34 10.44 -4.61 5.40
CA ALA A 34 9.72 -3.61 4.63
C ALA A 34 10.19 -2.23 5.04
N GLU A 35 10.47 -1.39 4.07
CA GLU A 35 10.83 0.01 4.31
C GLU A 35 9.69 0.89 3.85
N LYS A 36 9.46 1.96 4.59
CA LYS A 36 8.40 2.90 4.23
C LYS A 36 8.86 3.80 3.10
N MET A 37 7.94 4.11 2.22
CA MET A 37 8.18 5.09 1.15
C MET A 37 7.47 6.38 1.49
N TYR A 38 8.12 7.50 1.17
CA TYR A 38 7.58 8.81 1.43
C TYR A 38 7.72 9.67 0.18
N VAL A 39 6.79 10.62 0.02
CA VAL A 39 6.91 11.64 -1.01
C VAL A 39 6.79 13.01 -0.36
N ASP A 40 7.45 13.99 -0.96
CA ASP A 40 7.38 15.35 -0.50
C ASP A 40 6.12 16.01 -1.01
N GLY A 41 5.37 16.60 -0.10
CA GLY A 41 4.19 17.35 -0.47
C GLY A 41 4.54 18.82 -0.71
N GLU A 42 3.51 19.57 -1.06
CA GLU A 42 3.73 20.95 -1.48
C GLU A 42 4.20 21.86 -0.36
N ASN A 43 3.76 21.63 0.84
CA ASN A 43 4.09 22.53 1.94
C ASN A 43 5.21 22.01 2.80
N GLY A 44 6.11 21.26 2.21
CA GLY A 44 7.21 20.67 2.96
C GLY A 44 6.80 19.49 3.80
N LYS A 45 5.56 19.05 3.70
CA LYS A 45 5.11 17.87 4.43
C LYS A 45 5.54 16.63 3.70
N VAL A 46 5.77 15.57 4.46
CA VAL A 46 6.18 14.29 3.92
C VAL A 46 5.05 13.31 4.13
N TYR A 47 4.63 12.65 3.07
CA TYR A 47 3.53 11.70 3.12
C TYR A 47 4.03 10.30 2.91
N HIS A 48 3.53 9.39 3.72
CA HIS A 48 3.83 7.98 3.60
C HIS A 48 2.94 7.40 2.51
N THR A 49 3.53 6.83 1.46
CA THR A 49 2.76 6.37 0.30
C THR A 49 2.76 4.88 0.12
N GLY A 50 3.67 4.16 0.75
CA GLY A 50 3.72 2.72 0.56
C GLY A 50 4.97 2.13 1.17
N TYR A 51 5.40 1.01 0.58
CA TYR A 51 6.52 0.26 1.13
C TYR A 51 7.41 -0.27 0.03
N VAL A 52 8.69 -0.45 0.36
CA VAL A 52 9.61 -1.18 -0.49
C VAL A 52 9.84 -2.54 0.18
N ILE A 53 9.41 -3.59 -0.49
CA ILE A 53 9.48 -4.94 0.05
C ILE A 53 10.03 -5.85 -1.03
N GLY A 54 11.17 -6.49 -0.74
CA GLY A 54 11.75 -7.44 -1.67
C GLY A 54 12.05 -6.86 -3.04
N GLY A 55 12.48 -5.60 -3.08
CA GLY A 55 12.76 -4.93 -4.33
C GLY A 55 11.56 -4.40 -5.06
N LEU A 56 10.37 -4.57 -4.51
CA LEU A 56 9.16 -4.04 -5.10
C LEU A 56 8.81 -2.72 -4.44
N TRP A 57 8.52 -1.71 -5.25
CA TRP A 57 8.12 -0.39 -4.78
C TRP A 57 6.60 -0.33 -4.85
N LEU A 58 5.97 -0.49 -3.69
CA LEU A 58 4.54 -0.70 -3.63
C LEU A 58 3.85 0.54 -3.11
N ASN A 59 3.06 1.17 -3.96
CA ASN A 59 2.20 2.27 -3.55
C ASN A 59 0.90 1.69 -3.04
N VAL A 60 0.51 2.10 -1.83
CA VAL A 60 -0.64 1.51 -1.16
C VAL A 60 -1.79 2.51 -1.19
N TYR A 61 -2.97 2.01 -1.52
CA TYR A 61 -4.18 2.82 -1.61
C TYR A 61 -5.26 2.17 -0.76
N GLU A 62 -5.98 2.99 -0.03
CA GLU A 62 -7.12 2.51 0.73
C GLU A 62 -8.34 2.48 -0.17
N ILE A 63 -9.08 1.37 -0.14
CA ILE A 63 -10.29 1.25 -0.91
C ILE A 63 -11.45 1.65 -0.04
N GLN A 64 -12.18 2.68 -0.47
CA GLN A 64 -13.37 3.12 0.22
C GLN A 64 -14.55 2.28 -0.28
N PRO A 65 -15.35 1.73 0.63
CA PRO A 65 -16.55 1.03 0.17
C PRO A 65 -17.46 2.01 -0.55
N MET A 66 -18.07 1.55 -1.62
CA MET A 66 -19.04 2.36 -2.29
C MET A 66 -20.30 2.33 -1.49
N MET A 67 -20.54 3.42 -0.82
CA MET A 67 -21.72 3.45 -0.07
C MET A 67 -22.81 3.84 -0.97
N LYS A 68 -23.65 3.17 -1.11
CA LYS A 68 -24.59 3.51 -1.87
C LYS A 68 -25.54 4.14 -1.19
N GLU A 69 -25.86 4.90 -1.16
CA GLU A 69 -26.62 5.36 -0.52
C GLU A 69 -27.58 5.54 -0.94
N ALA A 70 -28.01 5.32 -0.88
CA ALA A 70 -28.89 5.30 -1.38
C ALA A 70 -29.72 5.80 -1.48
#